data_b6c8f648b1078f17e7f60fb8dd1c7855
#
_entry.id   b6c8f648b1078f17e7f60fb8dd1c7855
#
_cell.length_a   1.000
_cell.length_b   1.000
_cell.length_c   1.000
_cell.angle_alpha   90.00
_cell.angle_beta   90.00
_cell.angle_gamma   90.00
#
_symmetry.space_group_name_H-M   'P 1'
#
loop_
_entity.id
_entity.type
_entity.pdbx_description
1 polymer ?
#
loop_
_entity_poly.entity_id
_entity_poly.type
_entity_poly.pdbx_seq_one_letter_code
_entity_poly.pdbx_strand_id
1 'polypeptide(L)'
;ADAAGIVRPGIIIRTKEYAFVTSPVAATVRYAGPLSDYGMVSILEPSEGILFIFAGLNKVFGEPGQILPEASLVGLMGGENINIENFTTEKELNSGRLSQSLYIEVRRNDEPQNPFDWFEFNKEE
;
A
#
# COMPACT_ATOMS: atom_id res chain seq x y z
N ALA A 1 8.91 12.23 -8.92
CA ALA A 1 8.36 13.45 -8.30
C ALA A 1 6.85 13.45 -8.44
N ASP A 2 6.16 14.00 -7.50
CA ASP A 2 4.72 14.15 -7.60
C ASP A 2 4.37 15.42 -8.39
N ALA A 3 3.07 15.70 -8.50
CA ALA A 3 2.60 16.84 -9.30
C ALA A 3 3.09 18.20 -8.79
N ALA A 4 3.47 18.27 -7.52
CA ALA A 4 4.00 19.50 -6.94
C ALA A 4 5.52 19.60 -7.06
N GLY A 5 6.14 18.62 -7.71
CA GLY A 5 7.59 18.57 -7.84
C GLY A 5 8.32 18.01 -6.63
N ILE A 6 7.60 17.49 -5.66
CA ILE A 6 8.19 16.90 -4.47
C ILE A 6 8.65 15.48 -4.80
N VAL A 7 9.90 15.18 -4.46
CA VAL A 7 10.43 13.84 -4.62
C VAL A 7 10.10 13.04 -3.38
N ARG A 8 9.44 11.92 -3.56
CA ARG A 8 9.08 11.03 -2.44
C ARG A 8 10.10 9.91 -2.37
N PRO A 9 10.54 9.56 -1.16
CA PRO A 9 11.61 8.58 -0.99
C PRO A 9 11.18 7.12 -1.12
N GLY A 10 9.90 6.88 -1.29
CA GLY A 10 9.39 5.51 -1.36
C GLY A 10 9.42 4.94 -2.76
N ILE A 11 8.78 3.80 -2.88
CA ILE A 11 8.66 3.09 -4.16
C ILE A 11 7.18 2.88 -4.47
N ILE A 12 6.90 2.67 -5.73
CA ILE A 12 5.55 2.35 -6.19
C ILE A 12 5.53 0.91 -6.68
N ILE A 13 4.57 0.16 -6.18
CA ILE A 13 4.36 -1.22 -6.59
C ILE A 13 3.01 -1.28 -7.29
N ARG A 14 2.98 -1.91 -8.46
CA ARG A 14 1.73 -2.09 -9.19
C ARG A 14 1.05 -3.34 -8.65
N THR A 15 -0.24 -3.22 -8.41
CA THR A 15 -1.04 -4.32 -7.89
C THR A 15 -2.26 -4.55 -8.76
N LYS A 16 -2.87 -5.71 -8.58
CA LYS A 16 -4.18 -5.98 -9.18
C LYS A 16 -5.24 -5.18 -8.44
N GLU A 17 -6.37 -4.98 -9.09
CA GLU A 17 -7.51 -4.37 -8.44
C GLU A 17 -7.93 -5.22 -7.24
N TYR A 18 -8.36 -4.53 -6.18
CA TYR A 18 -8.86 -5.15 -4.95
C TYR A 18 -7.84 -6.04 -4.24
N ALA A 19 -6.55 -5.86 -4.53
CA ALA A 19 -5.52 -6.63 -3.87
C ALA A 19 -5.50 -6.35 -2.37
N PHE A 20 -5.22 -7.39 -1.59
CA PHE A 20 -5.05 -7.25 -0.15
C PHE A 20 -3.64 -6.74 0.14
N VAL A 21 -3.56 -5.81 1.09
CA VAL A 21 -2.27 -5.36 1.58
C VAL A 21 -2.17 -5.81 3.03
N THR A 22 -1.15 -6.59 3.33
CA THR A 22 -0.99 -7.18 4.65
C THR A 22 0.29 -6.69 5.30
N SER A 23 0.31 -6.74 6.63
CA SER A 23 1.49 -6.33 7.37
C SER A 23 2.59 -7.37 7.21
N PRO A 24 3.78 -6.97 6.78
CA PRO A 24 4.88 -7.94 6.58
C PRO A 24 5.44 -8.48 7.89
N VAL A 25 5.24 -7.77 8.97
CA VAL A 25 5.70 -8.18 10.31
C VAL A 25 4.67 -7.72 11.33
N ALA A 26 4.79 -8.22 12.56
CA ALA A 26 3.94 -7.69 13.64
C ALA A 26 4.27 -6.21 13.84
N ALA A 27 3.25 -5.40 14.04
CA ALA A 27 3.45 -3.96 14.13
C ALA A 27 2.28 -3.29 14.87
N THR A 28 2.55 -2.11 15.40
CA THR A 28 1.50 -1.29 16.01
C THR A 28 0.99 -0.31 14.95
N VAL A 29 -0.32 -0.18 14.84
CA VAL A 29 -0.92 0.82 13.96
C VAL A 29 -0.69 2.20 14.56
N ARG A 30 -0.10 3.08 13.80
CA ARG A 30 0.12 4.46 14.23
C ARG A 30 -0.90 5.40 13.63
N TYR A 31 -1.36 5.10 12.42
CA TYR A 31 -2.35 5.91 11.74
C TYR A 31 -3.03 5.07 10.67
N ALA A 32 -4.32 5.29 10.49
CA ALA A 32 -5.08 4.64 9.44
C ALA A 32 -6.17 5.61 8.98
N GLY A 33 -6.07 6.10 7.77
CA GLY A 33 -7.04 7.05 7.25
C GLY A 33 -6.47 7.91 6.14
N PRO A 34 -7.19 9.00 5.81
CA PRO A 34 -6.72 9.89 4.73
C PRO A 34 -5.54 10.73 5.20
N LEU A 35 -4.63 10.99 4.29
CA LEU A 35 -3.49 11.87 4.55
C LEU A 35 -3.28 12.71 3.31
N SER A 36 -3.11 14.01 3.51
CA SER A 36 -2.99 14.97 2.41
C SER A 36 -1.86 14.55 1.47
N ASP A 37 -2.13 14.58 0.18
CA ASP A 37 -1.21 14.21 -0.90
C ASP A 37 -0.87 12.72 -0.98
N TYR A 38 -1.37 11.91 -0.05
CA TYR A 38 -1.09 10.47 -0.04
C TYR A 38 -2.34 9.60 -0.26
N GLY A 39 -3.53 10.20 -0.14
CA GLY A 39 -4.77 9.43 -0.19
C GLY A 39 -5.02 8.68 1.11
N MET A 40 -5.55 7.47 1.01
CA MET A 40 -5.75 6.64 2.20
C MET A 40 -4.46 5.92 2.55
N VAL A 41 -4.10 5.96 3.82
CA VAL A 41 -2.78 5.55 4.27
C VAL A 41 -2.90 4.67 5.51
N SER A 42 -2.01 3.68 5.60
CA SER A 42 -1.77 2.94 6.84
C SER A 42 -0.32 3.16 7.24
N ILE A 43 -0.10 3.59 8.47
CA ILE A 43 1.26 3.76 9.00
C ILE A 43 1.43 2.79 10.15
N LEU A 44 2.40 1.91 10.03
CA LEU A 44 2.68 0.87 11.00
C LEU A 44 4.05 1.10 11.63
N GLU A 45 4.15 0.78 12.90
CA GLU A 45 5.43 0.82 13.62
C GLU A 45 5.78 -0.58 14.09
N PRO A 46 6.68 -1.28 13.38
CA PRO A 46 7.08 -2.62 13.79
C PRO A 46 7.99 -2.61 15.01
N SER A 47 8.77 -1.57 15.18
CA SER A 47 9.59 -1.37 16.37
C SER A 47 9.82 0.11 16.56
N GLU A 48 10.27 0.50 17.73
CA GLU A 48 10.43 1.91 18.07
C GLU A 48 11.29 2.64 17.03
N GLY A 49 10.73 3.71 16.49
CA GLY A 49 11.42 4.57 15.55
C GLY A 49 11.36 4.12 14.09
N ILE A 50 10.79 2.94 13.82
CA ILE A 50 10.66 2.45 12.46
C ILE A 50 9.21 2.60 12.03
N LEU A 51 9.00 3.24 10.88
CA LEU A 51 7.65 3.39 10.34
C LEU A 51 7.58 2.81 8.94
N PHE A 52 6.53 2.04 8.70
CA PHE A 52 6.17 1.59 7.36
C PHE A 52 4.93 2.37 6.94
N ILE A 53 4.99 3.02 5.80
CA ILE A 53 3.90 3.84 5.28
C ILE A 53 3.39 3.19 4.00
N PHE A 54 2.11 2.82 3.99
CA PHE A 54 1.45 2.27 2.80
C PHE A 54 0.39 3.27 2.37
N ALA A 55 0.49 3.76 1.15
CA ALA A 55 -0.39 4.81 0.64
C ALA A 55 -1.01 4.40 -0.69
N GLY A 56 -2.12 5.05 -1.03
CA GLY A 56 -2.85 4.72 -2.24
C GLY A 56 -3.88 3.62 -2.04
N LEU A 57 -4.23 3.36 -0.79
CA LEU A 57 -5.22 2.34 -0.45
C LEU A 57 -6.62 2.85 -0.71
N ASN A 58 -7.55 1.92 -0.96
CA ASN A 58 -8.96 2.27 -1.04
C ASN A 58 -9.62 2.16 0.33
N LYS A 59 -9.26 1.14 1.08
CA LYS A 59 -9.74 0.96 2.45
C LYS A 59 -8.55 0.64 3.35
N VAL A 60 -8.65 1.07 4.59
CA VAL A 60 -7.65 0.77 5.61
C VAL A 60 -8.34 0.10 6.79
N PHE A 61 -7.61 -0.76 7.47
CA PHE A 61 -8.11 -1.52 8.62
C PHE A 61 -7.18 -1.31 9.80
N GLY A 62 -7.74 -1.45 10.99
CA GLY A 62 -7.00 -1.25 12.22
C GLY A 62 -7.18 0.15 12.76
N GLU A 63 -6.94 0.29 14.04
CA GLU A 63 -7.08 1.56 14.73
C GLU A 63 -5.75 1.93 15.38
N PRO A 64 -5.46 3.24 15.50
CA PRO A 64 -4.21 3.66 16.14
C PRO A 64 -4.05 3.02 17.52
N GLY A 65 -2.88 2.47 17.78
CA GLY A 65 -2.57 1.78 19.02
C GLY A 65 -2.80 0.29 18.97
N GLN A 66 -3.50 -0.22 17.97
CA GLN A 66 -3.75 -1.65 17.84
C GLN A 66 -2.48 -2.36 17.39
N ILE A 67 -2.20 -3.50 18.03
CA ILE A 67 -1.07 -4.34 17.63
C ILE A 67 -1.59 -5.39 16.67
N LEU A 68 -1.00 -5.43 15.47
CA LEU A 68 -1.37 -6.39 14.43
C LEU A 68 -0.33 -7.47 14.33
N PRO A 69 -0.74 -8.74 14.32
CA PRO A 69 0.20 -9.81 14.01
C PRO A 69 0.71 -9.73 12.57
N GLU A 70 1.79 -10.41 12.30
CA GLU A 70 2.28 -10.56 10.93
C GLU A 70 1.15 -11.12 10.04
N ALA A 71 1.10 -10.65 8.81
CA ALA A 71 0.13 -11.05 7.80
C ALA A 71 -1.29 -10.55 8.04
N SER A 72 -1.50 -9.69 9.04
CA SER A 72 -2.80 -9.05 9.24
C SER A 72 -3.13 -8.15 8.07
N LEU A 73 -4.41 -8.08 7.73
CA LEU A 73 -4.89 -7.20 6.68
C LEU A 73 -4.80 -5.76 7.14
N VAL A 74 -4.10 -4.91 6.40
CA VAL A 74 -4.00 -3.49 6.70
C VAL A 74 -4.74 -2.63 5.71
N GLY A 75 -5.01 -3.13 4.51
CA GLY A 75 -5.76 -2.36 3.54
C GLY A 75 -6.16 -3.17 2.34
N LEU A 76 -7.00 -2.54 1.53
CA LEU A 76 -7.41 -3.07 0.23
C LEU A 76 -7.09 -2.04 -0.82
N MET A 77 -6.57 -2.51 -1.94
CA MET A 77 -6.43 -1.65 -3.10
C MET A 77 -7.80 -1.42 -3.71
N GLY A 78 -7.93 -0.32 -4.44
CA GLY A 78 -9.16 -0.02 -5.13
C GLY A 78 -9.27 -0.76 -6.44
N GLY A 79 -10.28 -0.39 -7.18
CA GLY A 79 -10.52 -0.90 -8.51
C GLY A 79 -11.69 -0.15 -9.10
N GLU A 80 -11.85 -0.27 -10.40
CA GLU A 80 -12.99 0.33 -11.03
C GLU A 80 -14.20 -0.57 -10.85
N ASN A 81 -15.37 0.06 -10.76
CA ASN A 81 -16.60 -0.71 -10.83
C ASN A 81 -16.65 -1.33 -12.22
N ILE A 82 -16.43 -2.64 -12.24
CA ILE A 82 -16.44 -3.36 -13.49
C ILE A 82 -17.88 -3.53 -13.94
N ASN A 83 -18.21 -2.86 -15.04
CA ASN A 83 -19.47 -3.09 -15.70
C ASN A 83 -19.17 -4.08 -16.82
N ILE A 84 -19.61 -5.31 -16.63
CA ILE A 84 -19.32 -6.39 -17.58
C ILE A 84 -19.77 -6.03 -18.99
N GLU A 85 -20.82 -5.25 -19.10
CA GLU A 85 -21.32 -4.83 -20.41
C GLU A 85 -20.34 -3.97 -21.20
N ASN A 86 -19.39 -3.35 -20.51
CA ASN A 86 -18.41 -2.50 -21.15
C ASN A 86 -17.18 -3.27 -21.63
N PHE A 87 -17.11 -4.55 -21.32
CA PHE A 87 -15.99 -5.35 -21.75
C PHE A 87 -16.28 -5.94 -23.12
N THR A 88 -15.35 -5.75 -24.03
CA THR A 88 -15.52 -6.24 -25.39
C THR A 88 -15.02 -7.64 -25.58
N THR A 89 -14.15 -8.11 -24.69
CA THR A 89 -13.60 -9.45 -24.79
C THR A 89 -13.45 -10.07 -23.42
N GLU A 90 -13.51 -11.40 -23.41
CA GLU A 90 -13.22 -12.17 -22.24
C GLU A 90 -11.80 -11.94 -21.75
N LYS A 91 -10.90 -11.69 -22.68
CA LYS A 91 -9.51 -11.40 -22.35
C LYS A 91 -9.37 -10.15 -21.49
N GLU A 92 -10.12 -9.11 -21.80
CA GLU A 92 -10.08 -7.89 -21.01
C GLU A 92 -10.56 -8.16 -19.59
N LEU A 93 -11.64 -8.94 -19.49
CA LEU A 93 -12.23 -9.25 -18.20
C LEU A 93 -11.28 -10.07 -17.32
N ASN A 94 -10.53 -10.97 -17.93
CA ASN A 94 -9.66 -11.91 -17.23
C ASN A 94 -8.18 -11.54 -17.29
N SER A 95 -7.87 -10.34 -17.72
CA SER A 95 -6.48 -9.98 -17.99
C SER A 95 -5.59 -10.01 -16.74
N GLY A 96 -6.15 -9.81 -15.57
CA GLY A 96 -5.36 -9.73 -14.35
C GLY A 96 -4.40 -8.58 -14.36
N ARG A 97 -4.72 -7.51 -15.08
CA ARG A 97 -3.82 -6.37 -15.23
C ARG A 97 -3.53 -5.71 -13.89
N LEU A 98 -2.27 -5.27 -13.75
CA LEU A 98 -1.86 -4.49 -12.60
C LEU A 98 -2.23 -3.05 -12.87
N SER A 99 -3.35 -2.60 -12.32
CA SER A 99 -3.91 -1.28 -12.61
C SER A 99 -3.89 -0.34 -11.41
N GLN A 100 -3.48 -0.82 -10.26
CA GLN A 100 -3.44 -0.02 -9.05
C GLN A 100 -2.01 0.21 -8.63
N SER A 101 -1.77 1.30 -7.92
CA SER A 101 -0.43 1.65 -7.47
C SER A 101 -0.41 1.77 -5.96
N LEU A 102 0.44 0.99 -5.32
CA LEU A 102 0.67 1.05 -3.89
C LEU A 102 2.01 1.74 -3.66
N TYR A 103 2.00 2.84 -2.91
CA TYR A 103 3.22 3.54 -2.53
C TYR A 103 3.68 3.03 -1.18
N ILE A 104 4.96 2.70 -1.07
CA ILE A 104 5.55 2.19 0.17
C ILE A 104 6.75 3.04 0.54
N GLU A 105 6.76 3.50 1.78
CA GLU A 105 7.87 4.29 2.31
C GLU A 105 8.29 3.69 3.64
N VAL A 106 9.60 3.71 3.91
CA VAL A 106 10.14 3.28 5.20
C VAL A 106 10.92 4.42 5.80
N ARG A 107 10.73 4.67 7.09
CA ARG A 107 11.47 5.67 7.83
C ARG A 107 12.07 5.07 9.09
N ARG A 108 13.28 5.50 9.42
CA ARG A 108 13.92 5.18 10.68
C ARG A 108 14.31 6.50 11.33
N ASN A 109 13.71 6.78 12.49
CA ASN A 109 13.96 8.04 13.21
C ASN A 109 13.80 9.24 12.30
N ASP A 110 12.71 9.25 11.53
CA ASP A 110 12.33 10.29 10.58
C ASP A 110 13.23 10.40 9.33
N GLU A 111 14.16 9.49 9.15
CA GLU A 111 14.97 9.48 7.95
C GLU A 111 14.50 8.41 6.98
N PRO A 112 14.32 8.77 5.71
CA PRO A 112 13.90 7.79 4.71
C PRO A 112 14.91 6.67 4.56
N GLN A 113 14.39 5.46 4.35
CA GLN A 113 15.19 4.27 4.11
C GLN A 113 14.80 3.71 2.75
N ASN A 114 15.67 2.91 2.18
CA ASN A 114 15.36 2.21 0.94
C ASN A 114 14.44 1.03 1.25
N PRO A 115 13.19 1.02 0.73
CA PRO A 115 12.27 -0.07 1.05
C PRO A 115 12.77 -1.45 0.64
N PHE A 116 13.64 -1.53 -0.36
CA PHE A 116 14.18 -2.82 -0.78
C PHE A 116 15.11 -3.43 0.27
N ASP A 117 15.59 -2.65 1.21
CA ASP A 117 16.38 -3.17 2.32
C ASP A 117 15.51 -3.74 3.43
N TRP A 118 14.21 -3.47 3.40
CA TRP A 118 13.28 -3.84 4.47
C TRP A 118 12.27 -4.90 4.07
N PHE A 119 11.96 -5.01 2.77
CA PHE A 119 10.94 -5.92 2.27
C PHE A 119 11.49 -6.78 1.15
N GLU A 120 10.98 -8.00 1.09
CA GLU A 120 11.15 -8.82 -0.09
C GLU A 120 9.91 -8.66 -0.94
N PHE A 121 10.11 -8.44 -2.22
CA PHE A 121 9.00 -8.31 -3.16
C PHE A 121 9.05 -9.48 -4.12
N ASN A 122 7.93 -10.18 -4.23
CA ASN A 122 7.82 -11.25 -5.21
C ASN A 122 7.77 -10.64 -6.59
N LYS A 123 8.60 -11.17 -7.48
CA LYS A 123 8.53 -10.76 -8.86
C LYS A 123 7.50 -11.62 -9.55
N GLU A 124 6.58 -10.94 -10.22
CA GLU A 124 5.60 -11.66 -11.01
C GLU A 124 6.24 -12.13 -12.30
N GLU A 125 6.10 -13.40 -12.56
CA GLU A 125 6.58 -13.97 -13.78
C GLU A 125 5.58 -13.87 -14.91
#